data_949d3ce7d876e3270081d5f7a26882b9
#
_entry.id   949d3ce7d876e3270081d5f7a26882b9
#
_cell.length_a   1.000
_cell.length_b   1.000
_cell.length_c   1.000
_cell.angle_alpha   90.00
_cell.angle_beta   90.00
_cell.angle_gamma   90.00
#
_symmetry.space_group_name_H-M   'P 1'
#
loop_
_entity.id
_entity.type
_entity.pdbx_description
1 polymer ?
#
loop_
_entity_poly.entity_id
_entity_poly.type
_entity_poly.pdbx_seq_one_letter_code
_entity_poly.pdbx_strand_id
1 'polypeptide(L)'
;MVVDLKDYLTEDEKAAFVPGYITEGDFDGSGSIKIFPVAKSTELMFFNDTDWQRFSKDTFVRYGALSTMEGVTAVAEQYYNWSGGKALFGRDAPANYMIVGAKQLGCEIFEVHNGKMTLHFDHDVVRKLWDNYYVPFVKGYFAANGRFRSDDVKTGALLGCVGSCASATFFPKQVMPGDNQVHDIEMKVLPVPRFAGSEKVAVQQGAGMVVTTGTEAEINGAVTFLKWFTEPQNNIAFSVESGYLPVTIAANDMDAIRASGLELTDNMEQVLSSAVKTVRENELYTPTVFAGGTAARKILEYSMGDQASADRDTVLERIAAGQSAEAAMAEFLTDDYFEAWYQATLAQLQQYEG
;
A
#
# COMPACT_ATOMS: atom_id res chain seq x y z
N MET A 1 -19.65 6.10 -22.75
CA MET A 1 -19.45 4.64 -22.82
C MET A 1 -17.95 4.41 -23.02
N VAL A 2 -17.38 3.33 -22.48
CA VAL A 2 -15.95 3.00 -22.64
C VAL A 2 -15.80 2.04 -23.80
N VAL A 3 -14.77 2.25 -24.63
CA VAL A 3 -14.42 1.37 -25.77
C VAL A 3 -13.71 0.15 -25.24
N ASP A 4 -14.04 -1.04 -25.76
CA ASP A 4 -13.24 -2.24 -25.55
C ASP A 4 -12.06 -2.20 -26.51
N LEU A 5 -10.86 -2.20 -25.97
CA LEU A 5 -9.62 -2.06 -26.75
C LEU A 5 -9.07 -3.40 -27.25
N LYS A 6 -9.73 -4.52 -26.98
CA LYS A 6 -9.26 -5.85 -27.38
C LYS A 6 -9.04 -6.01 -28.88
N ASP A 7 -9.86 -5.33 -29.70
CA ASP A 7 -9.78 -5.38 -31.17
C ASP A 7 -8.82 -4.34 -31.76
N TYR A 8 -8.31 -3.42 -30.92
CA TYR A 8 -7.32 -2.39 -31.29
C TYR A 8 -5.88 -2.81 -31.01
N LEU A 9 -5.69 -3.94 -30.32
CA LEU A 9 -4.40 -4.51 -29.97
C LEU A 9 -4.25 -5.88 -30.62
N THR A 10 -3.10 -6.13 -31.22
CA THR A 10 -2.73 -7.48 -31.67
C THR A 10 -2.45 -8.40 -30.47
N GLU A 11 -2.43 -9.72 -30.69
CA GLU A 11 -2.10 -10.68 -29.63
C GLU A 11 -0.67 -10.47 -29.09
N ASP A 12 0.29 -10.13 -29.97
CA ASP A 12 1.67 -9.83 -29.57
C ASP A 12 1.74 -8.55 -28.71
N GLU A 13 0.96 -7.51 -29.05
CA GLU A 13 0.86 -6.29 -28.24
C GLU A 13 0.26 -6.57 -26.87
N LYS A 14 -0.80 -7.38 -26.78
CA LYS A 14 -1.40 -7.80 -25.50
C LYS A 14 -0.40 -8.61 -24.66
N ALA A 15 0.29 -9.56 -25.26
CA ALA A 15 1.27 -10.41 -24.60
C ALA A 15 2.52 -9.65 -24.11
N ALA A 16 2.78 -8.46 -24.64
CA ALA A 16 3.90 -7.62 -24.20
C ALA A 16 3.68 -7.01 -22.82
N PHE A 17 2.43 -6.86 -22.36
CA PHE A 17 2.12 -6.30 -21.03
C PHE A 17 2.31 -7.30 -19.91
N VAL A 18 2.59 -6.79 -18.71
CA VAL A 18 2.50 -7.60 -17.48
C VAL A 18 1.07 -8.13 -17.35
N PRO A 19 0.86 -9.45 -17.22
CA PRO A 19 -0.47 -10.07 -17.32
C PRO A 19 -1.51 -9.44 -16.38
N GLY A 20 -1.18 -9.23 -15.10
CA GLY A 20 -2.10 -8.60 -14.15
C GLY A 20 -2.48 -7.16 -14.50
N TYR A 21 -1.66 -6.46 -15.28
CA TYR A 21 -1.95 -5.08 -15.66
C TYR A 21 -2.94 -4.99 -16.81
N ILE A 22 -2.77 -5.83 -17.84
CA ILE A 22 -3.64 -5.78 -19.03
C ILE A 22 -5.04 -6.37 -18.76
N THR A 23 -5.16 -7.27 -17.80
CA THR A 23 -6.43 -7.91 -17.44
C THR A 23 -7.26 -7.12 -16.43
N GLU A 24 -6.73 -6.02 -15.86
CA GLU A 24 -7.44 -5.22 -14.85
C GLU A 24 -8.82 -4.70 -15.33
N GLY A 25 -8.96 -4.45 -16.62
CA GLY A 25 -10.21 -3.97 -17.24
C GLY A 25 -11.19 -5.07 -17.66
N ASP A 26 -10.88 -6.33 -17.42
CA ASP A 26 -11.72 -7.47 -17.74
C ASP A 26 -12.64 -7.80 -16.55
N PHE A 27 -13.77 -7.11 -16.47
CA PHE A 27 -14.67 -7.20 -15.33
C PHE A 27 -15.60 -8.43 -15.34
N ASP A 28 -15.70 -9.12 -16.47
CA ASP A 28 -16.63 -10.23 -16.69
C ASP A 28 -15.98 -11.52 -17.20
N GLY A 29 -14.63 -11.54 -17.29
CA GLY A 29 -13.88 -12.69 -17.78
C GLY A 29 -14.01 -12.93 -19.30
N SER A 30 -14.48 -11.94 -20.05
CA SER A 30 -14.67 -12.03 -21.51
C SER A 30 -13.40 -11.78 -22.32
N GLY A 31 -12.29 -11.45 -21.67
CA GLY A 31 -11.06 -11.00 -22.30
C GLY A 31 -11.12 -9.54 -22.79
N SER A 32 -12.08 -8.75 -22.27
CA SER A 32 -12.21 -7.35 -22.64
C SER A 32 -11.07 -6.49 -22.04
N ILE A 33 -10.64 -5.46 -22.80
CA ILE A 33 -9.61 -4.50 -22.37
C ILE A 33 -10.26 -3.12 -22.27
N LYS A 34 -10.93 -2.84 -21.16
CA LYS A 34 -11.60 -1.55 -20.92
C LYS A 34 -10.70 -0.52 -20.25
N ILE A 35 -9.61 -0.98 -19.64
CA ILE A 35 -8.58 -0.14 -19.02
C ILE A 35 -7.25 -0.47 -19.70
N PHE A 36 -6.62 0.55 -20.30
CA PHE A 36 -5.28 0.42 -20.87
C PHE A 36 -4.26 0.78 -19.81
N PRO A 37 -3.35 -0.13 -19.41
CA PRO A 37 -2.37 0.17 -18.37
C PRO A 37 -1.32 1.15 -18.93
N VAL A 38 -1.03 2.22 -18.18
CA VAL A 38 -0.05 3.24 -18.61
C VAL A 38 1.09 3.43 -17.61
N ALA A 39 0.81 3.35 -16.30
CA ALA A 39 1.79 3.52 -15.24
C ALA A 39 1.28 2.81 -13.99
N LYS A 40 1.96 1.78 -13.55
CA LYS A 40 1.52 0.97 -12.41
C LYS A 40 2.36 1.25 -11.17
N SER A 41 1.83 0.90 -10.02
CA SER A 41 2.54 0.98 -8.75
C SER A 41 2.18 -0.20 -7.86
N THR A 42 3.01 -0.42 -6.86
CA THR A 42 2.74 -1.30 -5.72
C THR A 42 3.12 -0.56 -4.45
N GLU A 43 2.81 -1.10 -3.30
CA GLU A 43 3.28 -0.55 -2.04
C GLU A 43 4.70 -1.02 -1.73
N LEU A 44 5.46 -0.14 -1.10
CA LEU A 44 6.79 -0.42 -0.55
C LEU A 44 6.87 0.14 0.87
N MET A 45 7.85 -0.32 1.63
CA MET A 45 8.17 0.22 2.94
C MET A 45 9.40 1.12 2.84
N PHE A 46 9.28 2.34 3.34
CA PHE A 46 10.32 3.38 3.36
C PHE A 46 10.75 3.64 4.78
N PHE A 47 12.05 3.70 5.03
CA PHE A 47 12.63 3.99 6.33
C PHE A 47 13.63 5.15 6.26
N ASN A 48 13.69 5.95 7.32
CA ASN A 48 14.81 6.79 7.67
C ASN A 48 15.96 5.87 8.15
N ASP A 49 16.87 5.55 7.24
CA ASP A 49 18.00 4.66 7.53
C ASP A 49 18.95 5.26 8.56
N THR A 50 19.16 6.57 8.51
CA THR A 50 20.08 7.28 9.43
C THR A 50 19.69 7.04 10.89
N ASP A 51 18.42 7.20 11.24
CA ASP A 51 17.96 6.99 12.61
C ASP A 51 17.73 5.50 12.92
N TRP A 52 17.37 4.68 11.91
CA TRP A 52 17.33 3.24 12.04
C TRP A 52 18.69 2.66 12.46
N GLN A 53 19.80 3.13 11.86
CA GLN A 53 21.13 2.63 12.19
C GLN A 53 21.51 2.89 13.66
N ARG A 54 21.04 3.99 14.25
CA ARG A 54 21.22 4.26 15.69
C ARG A 54 20.48 3.21 16.54
N PHE A 55 19.19 2.99 16.26
CA PHE A 55 18.40 1.98 16.93
C PHE A 55 18.98 0.57 16.74
N SER A 56 19.31 0.20 15.51
CA SER A 56 19.87 -1.10 15.15
C SER A 56 21.21 -1.39 15.86
N LYS A 57 22.05 -0.37 16.04
CA LYS A 57 23.35 -0.47 16.72
C LYS A 57 23.17 -0.82 18.21
N ASP A 58 22.20 -0.18 18.86
CA ASP A 58 21.98 -0.36 20.30
C ASP A 58 21.19 -1.63 20.63
N THR A 59 20.28 -2.06 19.74
CA THR A 59 19.37 -3.19 19.98
C THR A 59 19.71 -4.45 19.22
N PHE A 60 20.64 -4.37 18.25
CA PHE A 60 20.99 -5.47 17.32
C PHE A 60 19.85 -5.91 16.40
N VAL A 61 18.72 -5.21 16.36
CA VAL A 61 17.60 -5.47 15.43
C VAL A 61 18.07 -5.21 14.00
N ARG A 62 17.68 -6.06 13.06
CA ARG A 62 18.00 -5.95 11.64
C ARG A 62 16.75 -5.81 10.80
N TYR A 63 16.85 -5.23 9.61
CA TYR A 63 15.74 -5.07 8.65
C TYR A 63 14.99 -6.36 8.35
N GLY A 64 15.65 -7.52 8.40
CA GLY A 64 14.99 -8.81 8.22
C GLY A 64 13.86 -9.10 9.21
N ALA A 65 13.89 -8.49 10.40
CA ALA A 65 12.81 -8.61 11.38
C ALA A 65 11.51 -7.89 10.92
N LEU A 66 11.60 -6.97 9.96
CA LEU A 66 10.47 -6.23 9.40
C LEU A 66 9.80 -6.95 8.21
N SER A 67 10.20 -8.18 7.90
CA SER A 67 9.66 -8.93 6.75
C SER A 67 8.22 -9.44 6.95
N THR A 68 7.74 -9.45 8.19
CA THR A 68 6.37 -9.84 8.53
C THR A 68 5.68 -8.75 9.37
N MET A 69 4.34 -8.71 9.33
CA MET A 69 3.56 -7.77 10.13
C MET A 69 3.75 -8.00 11.63
N GLU A 70 3.81 -9.26 12.04
CA GLU A 70 4.12 -9.63 13.42
C GLU A 70 5.53 -9.14 13.85
N GLY A 71 6.48 -9.25 12.92
CA GLY A 71 7.83 -8.73 13.13
C GLY A 71 7.87 -7.20 13.25
N VAL A 72 7.12 -6.49 12.40
CA VAL A 72 6.99 -5.02 12.49
C VAL A 72 6.40 -4.62 13.84
N THR A 73 5.35 -5.30 14.30
CA THR A 73 4.73 -5.04 15.61
C THR A 73 5.72 -5.24 16.75
N ALA A 74 6.47 -6.35 16.73
CA ALA A 74 7.47 -6.64 17.77
C ALA A 74 8.64 -5.65 17.78
N VAL A 75 9.12 -5.25 16.59
CA VAL A 75 10.18 -4.23 16.46
C VAL A 75 9.67 -2.86 16.88
N ALA A 76 8.41 -2.54 16.58
CA ALA A 76 7.81 -1.26 16.95
C ALA A 76 7.71 -1.09 18.48
N GLU A 77 7.39 -2.17 19.21
CA GLU A 77 7.44 -2.18 20.68
C GLU A 77 8.87 -1.91 21.19
N GLN A 78 9.87 -2.58 20.61
CA GLN A 78 11.26 -2.35 21.01
C GLN A 78 11.72 -0.92 20.71
N TYR A 79 11.34 -0.39 19.55
CA TYR A 79 11.66 0.99 19.18
C TYR A 79 10.98 2.01 20.10
N TYR A 80 9.71 1.81 20.42
CA TYR A 80 8.95 2.66 21.34
C TYR A 80 9.66 2.76 22.71
N ASN A 81 10.07 1.62 23.25
CA ASN A 81 10.79 1.56 24.53
C ASN A 81 12.18 2.21 24.44
N TRP A 82 12.94 1.94 23.37
CA TRP A 82 14.26 2.52 23.16
C TRP A 82 14.23 4.03 22.94
N SER A 83 13.26 4.51 22.16
CA SER A 83 13.14 5.92 21.78
C SER A 83 12.49 6.83 22.83
N GLY A 84 11.99 6.26 23.92
CA GLY A 84 11.24 7.01 24.94
C GLY A 84 9.82 7.38 24.49
N GLY A 85 9.17 6.53 23.68
CA GLY A 85 7.75 6.66 23.34
C GLY A 85 7.46 7.14 21.92
N LYS A 86 8.43 7.10 21.00
CA LYS A 86 8.18 7.42 19.58
C LYS A 86 7.63 6.22 18.83
N ALA A 87 6.70 6.46 17.91
CA ALA A 87 6.20 5.41 17.03
C ALA A 87 7.24 5.02 15.97
N LEU A 88 7.31 3.72 15.65
CA LEU A 88 8.17 3.20 14.59
C LEU A 88 7.56 3.42 13.21
N PHE A 89 6.26 3.13 13.07
CA PHE A 89 5.65 2.76 11.80
C PHE A 89 4.29 3.40 11.59
N GLY A 90 3.97 3.68 10.34
CA GLY A 90 2.64 4.06 9.87
C GLY A 90 2.43 3.60 8.44
N ARG A 91 1.21 3.67 7.95
CA ARG A 91 0.91 3.34 6.57
C ARG A 91 -0.12 4.26 5.95
N ASP A 92 0.06 4.53 4.68
CA ASP A 92 -0.99 5.07 3.83
C ASP A 92 -1.94 3.94 3.39
N ALA A 93 -3.12 4.28 2.92
CA ALA A 93 -4.12 3.37 2.38
C ALA A 93 -4.44 2.14 3.28
N PRO A 94 -5.07 2.34 4.47
CA PRO A 94 -5.52 1.25 5.33
C PRO A 94 -6.41 0.22 4.64
N ALA A 95 -7.22 0.62 3.64
CA ALA A 95 -7.99 -0.33 2.83
C ALA A 95 -7.11 -1.36 2.11
N ASN A 96 -5.93 -0.97 1.62
CA ASN A 96 -5.01 -1.94 1.02
C ASN A 96 -4.52 -2.96 2.06
N TYR A 97 -4.22 -2.49 3.28
CA TYR A 97 -3.85 -3.39 4.37
C TYR A 97 -4.92 -4.42 4.66
N MET A 98 -6.18 -3.97 4.76
CA MET A 98 -7.31 -4.86 5.01
C MET A 98 -7.51 -5.86 3.87
N ILE A 99 -7.57 -5.38 2.64
CA ILE A 99 -7.91 -6.17 1.45
C ILE A 99 -6.77 -7.14 1.09
N VAL A 100 -5.53 -6.63 0.98
CA VAL A 100 -4.39 -7.45 0.60
C VAL A 100 -3.96 -8.35 1.75
N GLY A 101 -4.00 -7.85 2.99
CA GLY A 101 -3.71 -8.65 4.17
C GLY A 101 -4.68 -9.83 4.33
N ALA A 102 -5.99 -9.60 4.12
CA ALA A 102 -6.96 -10.69 4.11
C ALA A 102 -6.68 -11.70 2.99
N LYS A 103 -6.39 -11.23 1.77
CA LYS A 103 -6.05 -12.10 0.63
C LYS A 103 -4.80 -12.93 0.92
N GLN A 104 -3.76 -12.33 1.53
CA GLN A 104 -2.58 -13.06 2.00
C GLN A 104 -2.93 -14.18 2.98
N LEU A 105 -3.94 -13.99 3.81
CA LEU A 105 -4.45 -14.94 4.80
C LEU A 105 -5.51 -15.91 4.24
N GLY A 106 -5.71 -15.91 2.92
CA GLY A 106 -6.65 -16.82 2.23
C GLY A 106 -8.11 -16.35 2.21
N CYS A 107 -8.38 -15.09 2.55
CA CYS A 107 -9.73 -14.51 2.55
C CYS A 107 -9.83 -13.38 1.53
N GLU A 108 -10.69 -13.53 0.53
CA GLU A 108 -11.02 -12.47 -0.43
C GLU A 108 -12.25 -11.70 0.06
N ILE A 109 -12.04 -10.55 0.72
CA ILE A 109 -13.14 -9.79 1.37
C ILE A 109 -14.28 -9.50 0.41
N PHE A 110 -13.99 -9.13 -0.83
CA PHE A 110 -14.95 -8.80 -1.88
C PHE A 110 -14.80 -9.78 -3.04
N GLU A 111 -15.47 -10.92 -2.97
CA GLU A 111 -15.53 -11.87 -4.09
C GLU A 111 -16.62 -11.43 -5.07
N VAL A 112 -16.27 -11.22 -6.34
CA VAL A 112 -17.20 -10.68 -7.33
C VAL A 112 -17.38 -11.65 -8.50
N HIS A 113 -18.62 -12.08 -8.70
CA HIS A 113 -19.03 -12.92 -9.83
C HIS A 113 -20.19 -12.26 -10.61
N ASN A 114 -20.00 -12.05 -11.91
CA ASN A 114 -21.02 -11.42 -12.77
C ASN A 114 -21.52 -10.06 -12.23
N GLY A 115 -20.62 -9.26 -11.67
CA GLY A 115 -20.94 -7.94 -11.12
C GLY A 115 -21.64 -7.95 -9.76
N LYS A 116 -21.88 -9.13 -9.18
CA LYS A 116 -22.45 -9.31 -7.84
C LYS A 116 -21.34 -9.60 -6.84
N MET A 117 -21.34 -8.89 -5.73
CA MET A 117 -20.36 -9.04 -4.67
C MET A 117 -20.89 -9.96 -3.58
N THR A 118 -20.09 -10.94 -3.20
CA THR A 118 -20.24 -11.74 -1.97
C THR A 118 -19.21 -11.27 -0.96
N LEU A 119 -19.67 -10.95 0.25
CA LEU A 119 -18.81 -10.46 1.33
C LEU A 119 -18.25 -11.63 2.14
N HIS A 120 -16.93 -11.70 2.23
CA HIS A 120 -16.20 -12.62 3.12
C HIS A 120 -15.41 -11.84 4.16
N PHE A 121 -16.10 -11.34 5.18
CA PHE A 121 -15.45 -10.62 6.29
C PHE A 121 -15.19 -11.62 7.42
N ASP A 122 -14.21 -12.52 7.20
CA ASP A 122 -13.87 -13.61 8.10
C ASP A 122 -13.35 -13.09 9.45
N HIS A 123 -13.95 -13.58 10.54
CA HIS A 123 -13.68 -13.10 11.89
C HIS A 123 -12.22 -13.30 12.32
N ASP A 124 -11.65 -14.48 12.08
CA ASP A 124 -10.30 -14.80 12.54
C ASP A 124 -9.24 -14.07 11.72
N VAL A 125 -9.47 -13.92 10.41
CA VAL A 125 -8.63 -13.11 9.53
C VAL A 125 -8.65 -11.64 9.93
N VAL A 126 -9.84 -11.08 10.15
CA VAL A 126 -10.00 -9.68 10.56
C VAL A 126 -9.43 -9.44 11.96
N ARG A 127 -9.55 -10.40 12.87
CA ARG A 127 -8.89 -10.35 14.18
C ARG A 127 -7.37 -10.27 14.04
N LYS A 128 -6.78 -11.07 13.16
CA LYS A 128 -5.34 -11.01 12.92
C LYS A 128 -4.89 -9.67 12.33
N LEU A 129 -5.71 -9.09 11.43
CA LEU A 129 -5.46 -7.73 10.93
C LEU A 129 -5.53 -6.69 12.05
N TRP A 130 -6.54 -6.77 12.90
CA TRP A 130 -6.72 -5.89 14.07
C TRP A 130 -5.54 -5.96 15.03
N ASP A 131 -5.10 -7.15 15.39
CA ASP A 131 -4.00 -7.36 16.33
C ASP A 131 -2.65 -6.82 15.81
N ASN A 132 -2.49 -6.69 14.48
CA ASN A 132 -1.25 -6.23 13.86
C ASN A 132 -1.33 -4.78 13.32
N TYR A 133 -2.44 -4.08 13.52
CA TYR A 133 -2.55 -2.67 13.17
C TYR A 133 -3.19 -1.84 14.29
N TYR A 134 -4.42 -2.16 14.69
CA TYR A 134 -5.12 -1.41 15.74
C TYR A 134 -4.41 -1.49 17.09
N VAL A 135 -4.11 -2.70 17.54
CA VAL A 135 -3.47 -2.91 18.85
C VAL A 135 -2.14 -2.16 18.98
N PRO A 136 -1.17 -2.30 18.03
CA PRO A 136 0.07 -1.51 18.11
C PRO A 136 -0.16 0.00 17.96
N PHE A 137 -1.22 0.44 17.26
CA PHE A 137 -1.55 1.85 17.14
C PHE A 137 -2.02 2.43 18.48
N VAL A 138 -2.96 1.78 19.15
CA VAL A 138 -3.46 2.20 20.48
C VAL A 138 -2.33 2.21 21.51
N LYS A 139 -1.40 1.26 21.43
CA LYS A 139 -0.19 1.23 22.26
C LYS A 139 0.82 2.35 21.95
N GLY A 140 0.65 3.06 20.82
CA GLY A 140 1.54 4.13 20.39
C GLY A 140 2.77 3.66 19.63
N TYR A 141 2.82 2.39 19.22
CA TYR A 141 3.90 1.83 18.43
C TYR A 141 3.78 2.23 16.96
N PHE A 142 2.54 2.48 16.50
CA PHE A 142 2.19 3.03 15.19
C PHE A 142 1.54 4.41 15.35
N ALA A 143 1.60 5.24 14.30
CA ALA A 143 0.95 6.54 14.29
C ALA A 143 0.56 6.98 12.86
N ALA A 144 -0.38 7.93 12.81
CA ALA A 144 -0.88 8.55 11.60
C ALA A 144 -1.36 9.98 11.91
N ASN A 145 -0.45 10.96 11.94
CA ASN A 145 -0.75 12.33 12.37
C ASN A 145 -0.98 13.29 11.20
N GLY A 146 -0.13 13.25 10.17
CA GLY A 146 -0.22 14.09 8.98
C GLY A 146 -1.19 13.52 7.92
N ARG A 147 -1.30 14.24 6.80
CA ARG A 147 -2.08 13.76 5.66
C ARG A 147 -1.46 12.51 5.03
N PHE A 148 -0.14 12.50 4.90
CA PHE A 148 0.64 11.38 4.39
C PHE A 148 1.69 10.95 5.41
N ARG A 149 2.04 9.68 5.41
CA ARG A 149 3.05 9.13 6.35
C ARG A 149 4.44 9.72 6.12
N SER A 150 4.76 10.15 4.91
CA SER A 150 5.99 10.92 4.63
C SER A 150 6.06 12.24 5.41
N ASP A 151 4.92 12.89 5.69
CA ASP A 151 4.87 14.08 6.56
C ASP A 151 5.25 13.71 8.00
N ASP A 152 4.80 12.56 8.49
CA ASP A 152 5.12 12.08 9.83
C ASP A 152 6.60 11.67 9.98
N VAL A 153 7.18 11.10 8.92
CA VAL A 153 8.64 10.85 8.88
C VAL A 153 9.40 12.17 8.90
N LYS A 154 8.95 13.17 8.14
CA LYS A 154 9.58 14.51 8.09
C LYS A 154 9.61 15.20 9.45
N THR A 155 8.57 15.04 10.26
CA THR A 155 8.50 15.60 11.62
C THR A 155 9.21 14.75 12.67
N GLY A 156 9.70 13.55 12.31
CA GLY A 156 10.31 12.59 13.24
C GLY A 156 9.29 11.89 14.15
N ALA A 157 8.00 11.95 13.80
CA ALA A 157 6.95 11.23 14.49
C ALA A 157 6.96 9.73 14.15
N LEU A 158 7.46 9.37 12.97
CA LEU A 158 7.66 7.99 12.50
C LEU A 158 9.09 7.78 12.02
N LEU A 159 9.59 6.56 12.18
CA LEU A 159 10.86 6.14 11.59
C LEU A 159 10.68 5.58 10.18
N GLY A 160 9.56 4.93 9.91
CA GLY A 160 9.25 4.35 8.60
C GLY A 160 7.77 4.27 8.31
N CYS A 161 7.46 4.06 7.03
CA CYS A 161 6.07 3.96 6.58
C CYS A 161 5.91 3.05 5.36
N VAL A 162 4.69 2.58 5.15
CA VAL A 162 4.27 1.97 3.89
C VAL A 162 3.48 2.97 3.05
N GLY A 163 3.82 3.04 1.78
CA GLY A 163 3.13 3.85 0.79
C GLY A 163 3.36 3.34 -0.63
N SER A 164 2.74 3.96 -1.61
CA SER A 164 2.97 3.65 -3.02
C SER A 164 4.44 3.87 -3.41
N CYS A 165 5.00 3.03 -4.28
CA CYS A 165 6.33 3.26 -4.84
C CYS A 165 6.45 4.65 -5.50
N ALA A 166 5.38 5.15 -6.11
CA ALA A 166 5.33 6.52 -6.66
C ALA A 166 5.40 7.63 -5.59
N SER A 167 5.12 7.32 -4.32
CA SER A 167 5.25 8.29 -3.23
C SER A 167 6.68 8.50 -2.74
N ALA A 168 7.63 7.70 -3.21
CA ALA A 168 9.05 7.80 -2.84
C ALA A 168 9.66 9.18 -3.11
N THR A 169 9.19 9.87 -4.15
CA THR A 169 9.63 11.23 -4.48
C THR A 169 9.29 12.27 -3.41
N PHE A 170 8.34 11.95 -2.53
CA PHE A 170 7.91 12.79 -1.40
C PHE A 170 8.57 12.39 -0.08
N PHE A 171 9.39 11.32 -0.07
CA PHE A 171 10.10 10.94 1.15
C PHE A 171 11.10 12.04 1.54
N PRO A 172 11.14 12.47 2.82
CA PRO A 172 11.94 13.61 3.22
C PRO A 172 13.45 13.31 3.14
N LYS A 173 14.24 14.33 2.82
CA LYS A 173 15.71 14.30 2.90
C LYS A 173 16.23 14.73 4.25
N GLN A 174 15.37 15.31 5.08
CA GLN A 174 15.69 15.80 6.42
C GLN A 174 14.55 15.54 7.37
N VAL A 175 14.90 15.24 8.61
CA VAL A 175 13.94 15.24 9.72
C VAL A 175 14.03 16.58 10.43
N MET A 176 12.85 17.16 10.71
CA MET A 176 12.69 18.44 11.39
C MET A 176 11.82 18.24 12.66
N PRO A 177 12.37 17.65 13.73
CA PRO A 177 11.66 17.49 14.98
C PRO A 177 11.38 18.84 15.63
N GLY A 178 10.34 18.92 16.46
CA GLY A 178 9.89 20.16 17.08
C GLY A 178 10.91 20.84 18.02
N ASP A 179 11.99 20.13 18.36
CA ASP A 179 13.11 20.63 19.17
C ASP A 179 14.21 21.33 18.35
N ASN A 180 13.98 21.60 17.06
CA ASN A 180 14.88 22.23 16.11
C ASN A 180 16.21 21.48 15.83
N GLN A 181 16.29 20.20 16.14
CA GLN A 181 17.43 19.35 15.79
C GLN A 181 17.32 18.80 14.37
N VAL A 182 17.31 19.68 13.37
CA VAL A 182 17.24 19.28 11.95
C VAL A 182 18.48 18.48 11.59
N HIS A 183 18.30 17.33 10.93
CA HIS A 183 19.39 16.54 10.39
C HIS A 183 19.02 15.86 9.08
N ASP A 184 20.03 15.63 8.25
CA ASP A 184 19.87 14.89 6.99
C ASP A 184 19.62 13.41 7.26
N ILE A 185 18.79 12.81 6.41
CA ILE A 185 18.50 11.38 6.48
C ILE A 185 18.65 10.71 5.12
N GLU A 186 19.02 9.44 5.16
CA GLU A 186 19.06 8.57 4.02
C GLU A 186 17.80 7.69 4.00
N MET A 187 17.28 7.42 2.80
CA MET A 187 16.14 6.55 2.60
C MET A 187 16.61 5.10 2.42
N LYS A 188 15.95 4.18 3.11
CA LYS A 188 16.01 2.74 2.84
C LYS A 188 14.68 2.24 2.34
N VAL A 189 14.70 1.47 1.24
CA VAL A 189 13.50 0.87 0.67
C VAL A 189 13.48 -0.63 0.94
N LEU A 190 12.35 -1.13 1.40
CA LEU A 190 12.11 -2.53 1.72
C LEU A 190 10.81 -3.01 1.07
N PRO A 191 10.66 -4.31 0.80
CA PRO A 191 9.36 -4.89 0.47
C PRO A 191 8.34 -4.65 1.59
N VAL A 192 7.05 -4.55 1.24
CA VAL A 192 5.97 -4.49 2.24
C VAL A 192 5.97 -5.77 3.07
N PRO A 193 5.84 -5.67 4.41
CA PRO A 193 5.73 -6.85 5.27
C PRO A 193 4.47 -7.64 4.94
N ARG A 194 4.58 -8.97 4.97
CA ARG A 194 3.46 -9.90 4.83
C ARG A 194 3.15 -10.53 6.17
N PHE A 195 2.01 -11.18 6.30
CA PHE A 195 1.76 -12.03 7.47
C PHE A 195 2.67 -13.28 7.44
N ALA A 196 3.12 -13.73 8.60
CA ALA A 196 3.99 -14.91 8.71
C ALA A 196 3.29 -16.16 8.14
N GLY A 197 3.96 -16.87 7.22
CA GLY A 197 3.42 -18.06 6.58
C GLY A 197 2.32 -17.84 5.54
N SER A 198 2.03 -16.58 5.19
CA SER A 198 0.96 -16.21 4.25
C SER A 198 1.35 -16.36 2.78
N GLU A 199 0.35 -16.28 1.91
CA GLU A 199 0.52 -16.22 0.45
C GLU A 199 1.31 -14.97 0.01
N LYS A 200 1.98 -15.09 -1.13
CA LYS A 200 2.74 -14.00 -1.74
C LYS A 200 1.83 -13.13 -2.61
N VAL A 201 1.10 -12.23 -1.97
CA VAL A 201 0.19 -11.29 -2.65
C VAL A 201 0.67 -9.87 -2.41
N ALA A 202 0.73 -9.07 -3.47
CA ALA A 202 1.05 -7.65 -3.42
C ALA A 202 -0.05 -6.83 -4.08
N VAL A 203 -0.28 -5.62 -3.58
CA VAL A 203 -1.28 -4.73 -4.16
C VAL A 203 -0.86 -4.29 -5.56
N GLN A 204 -1.80 -4.34 -6.50
CA GLN A 204 -1.72 -3.66 -7.79
C GLN A 204 -2.43 -2.33 -7.70
N GLN A 205 -1.71 -1.27 -8.00
CA GLN A 205 -2.20 0.10 -8.00
C GLN A 205 -1.76 0.84 -9.27
N GLY A 206 -2.11 2.09 -9.34
CA GLY A 206 -1.61 3.01 -10.35
C GLY A 206 -2.63 3.28 -11.45
N ALA A 207 -2.14 3.87 -12.52
CA ALA A 207 -3.00 4.44 -13.52
C ALA A 207 -3.21 3.51 -14.71
N GLY A 208 -4.46 3.42 -15.10
CA GLY A 208 -4.89 2.98 -16.41
C GLY A 208 -5.71 4.09 -17.06
N MET A 209 -5.76 4.09 -18.37
CA MET A 209 -6.57 5.00 -19.14
C MET A 209 -7.72 4.28 -19.82
N VAL A 210 -8.86 4.94 -19.94
CA VAL A 210 -10.01 4.46 -20.70
C VAL A 210 -10.17 5.31 -21.95
N VAL A 211 -10.50 4.67 -23.06
CA VAL A 211 -10.87 5.38 -24.28
C VAL A 211 -12.39 5.49 -24.30
N THR A 212 -12.91 6.71 -24.39
CA THR A 212 -14.35 6.95 -24.50
C THR A 212 -14.83 6.80 -25.93
N THR A 213 -16.12 6.46 -26.10
CA THR A 213 -16.73 6.40 -27.44
C THR A 213 -16.63 7.75 -28.15
N GLY A 214 -16.28 7.70 -29.42
CA GLY A 214 -16.10 8.86 -30.30
C GLY A 214 -16.12 8.41 -31.75
N THR A 215 -15.60 9.22 -32.64
CA THR A 215 -15.35 8.84 -34.03
C THR A 215 -14.20 7.85 -34.11
N GLU A 216 -14.16 7.05 -35.16
CA GLU A 216 -13.06 6.09 -35.39
C GLU A 216 -11.67 6.76 -35.39
N ALA A 217 -11.58 7.98 -35.95
CA ALA A 217 -10.34 8.75 -35.98
C ALA A 217 -9.89 9.18 -34.56
N GLU A 218 -10.81 9.57 -33.69
CA GLU A 218 -10.51 9.95 -32.30
C GLU A 218 -10.07 8.73 -31.49
N ILE A 219 -10.75 7.58 -31.64
CA ILE A 219 -10.39 6.35 -30.97
C ILE A 219 -9.00 5.88 -31.42
N ASN A 220 -8.75 5.82 -32.72
CA ASN A 220 -7.44 5.43 -33.27
C ASN A 220 -6.32 6.39 -32.84
N GLY A 221 -6.58 7.69 -32.77
CA GLY A 221 -5.65 8.68 -32.25
C GLY A 221 -5.30 8.43 -30.78
N ALA A 222 -6.30 8.18 -29.94
CA ALA A 222 -6.10 7.84 -28.52
C ALA A 222 -5.29 6.55 -28.36
N VAL A 223 -5.63 5.49 -29.09
CA VAL A 223 -4.90 4.21 -29.05
C VAL A 223 -3.45 4.38 -29.51
N THR A 224 -3.22 5.16 -30.57
CA THR A 224 -1.87 5.45 -31.05
C THR A 224 -1.03 6.14 -29.97
N PHE A 225 -1.60 7.12 -29.27
CA PHE A 225 -0.93 7.80 -28.15
C PHE A 225 -0.62 6.82 -26.99
N LEU A 226 -1.58 5.98 -26.61
CA LEU A 226 -1.40 5.01 -25.54
C LEU A 226 -0.29 3.98 -25.87
N LYS A 227 -0.25 3.49 -27.09
CA LYS A 227 0.81 2.60 -27.58
C LYS A 227 2.18 3.30 -27.53
N TRP A 228 2.26 4.53 -28.02
CA TRP A 228 3.49 5.33 -27.96
C TRP A 228 3.96 5.57 -26.53
N PHE A 229 3.04 5.94 -25.62
CA PHE A 229 3.39 6.18 -24.21
C PHE A 229 3.94 4.92 -23.52
N THR A 230 3.45 3.73 -23.91
CA THR A 230 3.87 2.45 -23.32
C THR A 230 4.99 1.74 -24.09
N GLU A 231 5.54 2.35 -25.16
CA GLU A 231 6.81 1.90 -25.70
C GLU A 231 7.87 1.88 -24.60
N PRO A 232 8.73 0.85 -24.54
CA PRO A 232 9.65 0.65 -23.42
C PRO A 232 10.46 1.90 -23.04
N GLN A 233 11.03 2.61 -24.02
CA GLN A 233 11.84 3.80 -23.78
C GLN A 233 11.04 4.96 -23.15
N ASN A 234 9.82 5.20 -23.61
CA ASN A 234 8.97 6.28 -23.12
C ASN A 234 8.42 5.95 -21.72
N ASN A 235 8.03 4.70 -21.52
CA ASN A 235 7.47 4.25 -20.25
C ASN A 235 8.53 4.14 -19.15
N ILE A 236 9.77 3.72 -19.49
CA ILE A 236 10.91 3.76 -18.58
C ILE A 236 11.25 5.21 -18.18
N ALA A 237 11.28 6.15 -19.14
CA ALA A 237 11.56 7.56 -18.86
C ALA A 237 10.55 8.13 -17.83
N PHE A 238 9.26 7.88 -18.06
CA PHE A 238 8.23 8.27 -17.10
C PHE A 238 8.43 7.62 -15.71
N SER A 239 8.81 6.35 -15.69
CA SER A 239 8.98 5.58 -14.45
C SER A 239 10.17 6.07 -13.61
N VAL A 240 11.29 6.37 -14.25
CA VAL A 240 12.51 6.88 -13.58
C VAL A 240 12.25 8.22 -12.89
N GLU A 241 11.41 9.08 -13.47
CA GLU A 241 11.10 10.39 -12.89
C GLU A 241 10.00 10.33 -11.82
N SER A 242 9.05 9.40 -11.96
CA SER A 242 7.82 9.40 -11.17
C SER A 242 7.78 8.34 -10.06
N GLY A 243 8.62 7.30 -10.12
CA GLY A 243 8.56 6.13 -9.24
C GLY A 243 7.41 5.17 -9.54
N TYR A 244 6.62 5.41 -10.61
CA TYR A 244 5.71 4.40 -11.14
C TYR A 244 6.49 3.28 -11.85
N LEU A 245 5.83 2.16 -12.07
CA LEU A 245 6.39 1.01 -12.78
C LEU A 245 5.99 1.03 -14.25
N PRO A 246 6.91 0.68 -15.17
CA PRO A 246 6.58 0.41 -16.54
C PRO A 246 5.60 -0.75 -16.65
N VAL A 247 4.79 -0.76 -17.70
CA VAL A 247 3.65 -1.69 -17.81
C VAL A 247 3.92 -2.89 -18.71
N THR A 248 4.96 -2.85 -19.54
CA THR A 248 5.36 -3.99 -20.37
C THR A 248 6.39 -4.86 -19.67
N ILE A 249 6.40 -6.16 -19.95
CA ILE A 249 7.37 -7.13 -19.39
C ILE A 249 8.81 -6.69 -19.68
N ALA A 250 9.07 -6.22 -20.92
CA ALA A 250 10.40 -5.79 -21.34
C ALA A 250 10.88 -4.52 -20.62
N ALA A 251 9.98 -3.60 -20.31
CA ALA A 251 10.31 -2.35 -19.62
C ALA A 251 10.28 -2.51 -18.08
N ASN A 252 9.47 -3.42 -17.53
CA ASN A 252 9.41 -3.74 -16.10
C ASN A 252 10.57 -4.68 -15.72
N ASP A 253 11.78 -4.23 -16.03
CA ASP A 253 13.03 -4.95 -15.88
C ASP A 253 14.15 -3.98 -15.48
N MET A 254 14.87 -4.28 -14.38
CA MET A 254 15.92 -3.39 -13.90
C MET A 254 17.12 -3.28 -14.84
N ASP A 255 17.43 -4.32 -15.60
CA ASP A 255 18.54 -4.26 -16.56
C ASP A 255 18.15 -3.38 -17.76
N ALA A 256 16.89 -3.43 -18.21
CA ALA A 256 16.37 -2.54 -19.23
C ALA A 256 16.33 -1.07 -18.73
N ILE A 257 15.90 -0.85 -17.48
CA ILE A 257 15.87 0.48 -16.87
C ILE A 257 17.29 1.07 -16.78
N ARG A 258 18.27 0.30 -16.30
CA ARG A 258 19.68 0.74 -16.25
C ARG A 258 20.29 0.97 -17.65
N ALA A 259 19.93 0.12 -18.61
CA ALA A 259 20.41 0.24 -20.00
C ALA A 259 19.78 1.42 -20.77
N SER A 260 18.74 2.06 -20.23
CA SER A 260 18.08 3.21 -20.87
C SER A 260 18.98 4.45 -21.03
N GLY A 261 20.06 4.53 -20.24
CA GLY A 261 20.97 5.67 -20.20
C GLY A 261 20.42 6.91 -19.46
N LEU A 262 19.25 6.80 -18.83
CA LEU A 262 18.67 7.85 -17.99
C LEU A 262 19.41 7.94 -16.66
N GLU A 263 19.47 9.15 -16.08
CA GLU A 263 20.04 9.36 -14.75
C GLU A 263 19.13 8.72 -13.70
N LEU A 264 19.65 7.73 -13.00
CA LEU A 264 18.95 7.01 -11.96
C LEU A 264 19.61 7.32 -10.62
N THR A 265 18.92 8.07 -9.75
CA THR A 265 19.42 8.32 -8.39
C THR A 265 19.40 7.05 -7.56
N ASP A 266 20.30 6.94 -6.57
CA ASP A 266 20.36 5.77 -5.65
C ASP A 266 19.01 5.46 -5.01
N ASN A 267 18.26 6.48 -4.63
CA ASN A 267 16.93 6.31 -4.06
C ASN A 267 15.95 5.72 -5.08
N MET A 268 15.93 6.25 -6.31
CA MET A 268 15.03 5.74 -7.35
C MET A 268 15.44 4.33 -7.79
N GLU A 269 16.72 4.00 -7.81
CA GLU A 269 17.18 2.64 -8.06
C GLU A 269 16.69 1.66 -7.00
N GLN A 270 16.75 2.01 -5.72
CA GLN A 270 16.18 1.19 -4.64
C GLN A 270 14.67 0.99 -4.82
N VAL A 271 13.93 2.06 -5.14
CA VAL A 271 12.48 2.03 -5.35
C VAL A 271 12.10 1.10 -6.50
N LEU A 272 12.65 1.36 -7.69
CA LEU A 272 12.33 0.57 -8.88
C LEU A 272 12.79 -0.89 -8.73
N SER A 273 13.97 -1.14 -8.17
CA SER A 273 14.45 -2.51 -7.90
C SER A 273 13.51 -3.27 -6.96
N SER A 274 13.08 -2.65 -5.86
CA SER A 274 12.14 -3.27 -4.92
C SER A 274 10.77 -3.49 -5.53
N ALA A 275 10.27 -2.52 -6.31
CA ALA A 275 8.94 -2.59 -6.92
C ALA A 275 8.90 -3.63 -8.07
N VAL A 276 9.91 -3.65 -8.97
CA VAL A 276 10.03 -4.66 -10.03
C VAL A 276 10.13 -6.07 -9.43
N LYS A 277 10.94 -6.23 -8.37
CA LYS A 277 11.03 -7.49 -7.67
C LYS A 277 9.69 -7.91 -7.06
N THR A 278 8.97 -6.98 -6.44
CA THR A 278 7.64 -7.24 -5.86
C THR A 278 6.66 -7.74 -6.92
N VAL A 279 6.62 -7.10 -8.09
CA VAL A 279 5.77 -7.51 -9.22
C VAL A 279 6.11 -8.91 -9.71
N ARG A 280 7.38 -9.28 -9.74
CA ARG A 280 7.83 -10.58 -10.25
C ARG A 280 7.64 -11.74 -9.26
N GLU A 281 7.71 -11.47 -7.96
CA GLU A 281 7.71 -12.50 -6.92
C GLU A 281 6.35 -12.73 -6.25
N ASN A 282 5.36 -11.88 -6.54
CA ASN A 282 4.05 -11.94 -5.90
C ASN A 282 2.92 -12.01 -6.93
N GLU A 283 1.80 -12.59 -6.53
CA GLU A 283 0.52 -12.40 -7.19
C GLU A 283 0.10 -10.93 -7.03
N LEU A 284 -0.17 -10.26 -8.15
CA LEU A 284 -0.66 -8.89 -8.13
C LEU A 284 -2.18 -8.92 -7.94
N TYR A 285 -2.65 -8.19 -6.94
CA TYR A 285 -4.06 -8.19 -6.58
C TYR A 285 -4.66 -6.78 -6.54
N THR A 286 -5.79 -6.64 -7.19
CA THR A 286 -6.73 -5.53 -7.04
C THR A 286 -8.14 -6.10 -7.04
N PRO A 287 -9.06 -5.67 -6.14
CA PRO A 287 -10.41 -6.19 -6.13
C PRO A 287 -11.15 -5.92 -7.44
N THR A 288 -11.91 -6.90 -7.91
CA THR A 288 -12.80 -6.72 -9.05
C THR A 288 -13.87 -5.66 -8.71
N VAL A 289 -14.22 -4.83 -9.69
CA VAL A 289 -15.19 -3.75 -9.51
C VAL A 289 -16.62 -4.29 -9.36
N PHE A 290 -17.39 -3.67 -8.46
CA PHE A 290 -18.82 -3.96 -8.24
C PHE A 290 -19.59 -2.69 -7.90
N ALA A 291 -20.91 -2.75 -7.96
CA ALA A 291 -21.77 -1.63 -7.58
C ALA A 291 -21.56 -1.29 -6.10
N GLY A 292 -21.22 -0.03 -5.79
CA GLY A 292 -20.90 0.40 -4.42
C GLY A 292 -19.47 0.09 -3.94
N GLY A 293 -18.61 -0.55 -4.76
CA GLY A 293 -17.25 -0.95 -4.38
C GLY A 293 -16.39 0.19 -3.84
N THR A 294 -16.52 1.40 -4.40
CA THR A 294 -15.82 2.58 -3.87
C THR A 294 -16.27 2.95 -2.46
N ALA A 295 -17.57 2.81 -2.14
CA ALA A 295 -18.09 3.09 -0.81
C ALA A 295 -17.69 1.99 0.18
N ALA A 296 -17.77 0.72 -0.20
CA ALA A 296 -17.31 -0.41 0.60
C ALA A 296 -15.80 -0.30 0.92
N ARG A 297 -14.99 0.06 -0.08
CA ARG A 297 -13.55 0.32 0.14
C ARG A 297 -13.31 1.46 1.14
N LYS A 298 -14.10 2.53 1.11
CA LYS A 298 -13.98 3.64 2.08
C LYS A 298 -14.28 3.18 3.51
N ILE A 299 -15.20 2.25 3.71
CA ILE A 299 -15.43 1.66 5.03
C ILE A 299 -14.14 1.01 5.54
N LEU A 300 -13.48 0.19 4.71
CA LEU A 300 -12.20 -0.43 5.09
C LEU A 300 -11.07 0.59 5.25
N GLU A 301 -11.10 1.71 4.52
CA GLU A 301 -10.09 2.76 4.61
C GLU A 301 -10.12 3.47 5.97
N TYR A 302 -11.32 3.74 6.48
CA TYR A 302 -11.49 4.61 7.65
C TYR A 302 -11.85 3.86 8.93
N SER A 303 -12.60 2.76 8.88
CA SER A 303 -13.16 2.13 10.08
C SER A 303 -12.12 1.79 11.15
N MET A 304 -11.04 1.10 10.77
CA MET A 304 -10.00 0.70 11.73
C MET A 304 -9.04 1.85 12.06
N GLY A 305 -8.65 2.64 11.06
CA GLY A 305 -7.70 3.73 11.21
C GLY A 305 -8.24 4.88 12.07
N ASP A 306 -9.46 5.32 11.79
CA ASP A 306 -10.11 6.39 12.56
C ASP A 306 -10.39 5.96 13.99
N GLN A 307 -10.85 4.70 14.20
CA GLN A 307 -11.05 4.15 15.54
C GLN A 307 -9.72 4.11 16.30
N ALA A 308 -8.64 3.62 15.68
CA ALA A 308 -7.33 3.56 16.32
C ALA A 308 -6.80 4.94 16.73
N SER A 309 -7.00 5.94 15.86
CA SER A 309 -6.59 7.33 16.15
C SER A 309 -7.39 7.92 17.31
N ALA A 310 -8.71 7.82 17.29
CA ALA A 310 -9.58 8.35 18.34
C ALA A 310 -9.30 7.71 19.71
N ASP A 311 -9.08 6.39 19.71
CA ASP A 311 -8.79 5.65 20.94
C ASP A 311 -7.39 5.99 21.47
N ARG A 312 -6.41 6.17 20.57
CA ARG A 312 -5.06 6.63 20.96
C ARG A 312 -5.10 8.02 21.58
N ASP A 313 -5.87 8.95 21.02
CA ASP A 313 -6.04 10.29 21.58
C ASP A 313 -6.65 10.20 22.98
N THR A 314 -7.68 9.37 23.17
CA THR A 314 -8.28 9.10 24.49
C THR A 314 -7.27 8.52 25.48
N VAL A 315 -6.43 7.59 25.05
CA VAL A 315 -5.35 7.03 25.88
C VAL A 315 -4.37 8.12 26.30
N LEU A 316 -3.97 9.01 25.41
CA LEU A 316 -3.06 10.12 25.71
C LEU A 316 -3.67 11.11 26.70
N GLU A 317 -4.95 11.44 26.55
CA GLU A 317 -5.69 12.30 27.51
C GLU A 317 -5.74 11.67 28.91
N ARG A 318 -6.01 10.37 29.01
CA ARG A 318 -6.04 9.64 30.29
C ARG A 318 -4.67 9.60 30.95
N ILE A 319 -3.61 9.40 30.20
CA ILE A 319 -2.23 9.43 30.69
C ILE A 319 -1.90 10.84 31.20
N ALA A 320 -2.26 11.88 30.45
CA ALA A 320 -2.09 13.27 30.88
C ALA A 320 -2.88 13.61 32.14
N ALA A 321 -4.03 12.95 32.36
CA ALA A 321 -4.82 13.04 33.58
C ALA A 321 -4.26 12.20 34.76
N GLY A 322 -3.12 11.51 34.60
CA GLY A 322 -2.42 10.77 35.63
C GLY A 322 -2.73 9.28 35.74
N GLN A 323 -3.43 8.71 34.76
CA GLN A 323 -3.56 7.25 34.67
C GLN A 323 -2.25 6.59 34.22
N SER A 324 -2.02 5.35 34.66
CA SER A 324 -0.96 4.55 34.06
C SER A 324 -1.28 4.24 32.59
N ALA A 325 -0.27 4.06 31.74
CA ALA A 325 -0.48 3.71 30.33
C ALA A 325 -1.29 2.41 30.17
N GLU A 326 -1.03 1.41 31.01
CA GLU A 326 -1.77 0.15 31.04
C GLU A 326 -3.27 0.36 31.34
N ALA A 327 -3.59 1.12 32.39
CA ALA A 327 -4.97 1.40 32.76
C ALA A 327 -5.69 2.25 31.69
N ALA A 328 -4.99 3.21 31.08
CA ALA A 328 -5.54 4.09 30.07
C ALA A 328 -6.01 3.36 28.80
N MET A 329 -5.30 2.29 28.41
CA MET A 329 -5.61 1.54 27.17
C MET A 329 -6.39 0.24 27.41
N ALA A 330 -6.60 -0.19 28.67
CA ALA A 330 -7.11 -1.52 28.98
C ALA A 330 -8.44 -1.86 28.29
N GLU A 331 -9.41 -0.93 28.25
CA GLU A 331 -10.71 -1.17 27.63
C GLU A 331 -10.65 -1.38 26.13
N PHE A 332 -9.71 -0.71 25.44
CA PHE A 332 -9.54 -0.77 23.98
C PHE A 332 -8.87 -2.06 23.51
N LEU A 333 -8.27 -2.81 24.41
CA LEU A 333 -7.53 -4.04 24.11
C LEU A 333 -8.29 -5.31 24.49
N THR A 334 -9.60 -5.21 24.76
CA THR A 334 -10.46 -6.35 25.10
C THR A 334 -11.04 -7.02 23.84
N ASP A 335 -11.41 -8.28 23.97
CA ASP A 335 -12.10 -9.01 22.91
C ASP A 335 -13.48 -8.41 22.62
N ASP A 336 -14.20 -7.96 23.65
CA ASP A 336 -15.50 -7.30 23.50
C ASP A 336 -15.39 -5.99 22.66
N TYR A 337 -14.30 -5.26 22.82
CA TYR A 337 -14.07 -4.03 22.05
C TYR A 337 -13.82 -4.34 20.55
N PHE A 338 -13.00 -5.33 20.27
CA PHE A 338 -12.82 -5.82 18.91
C PHE A 338 -14.15 -6.29 18.31
N GLU A 339 -14.92 -7.10 19.05
CA GLU A 339 -16.19 -7.65 18.57
C GLU A 339 -17.19 -6.54 18.25
N ALA A 340 -17.29 -5.51 19.07
CA ALA A 340 -18.17 -4.37 18.81
C ALA A 340 -17.79 -3.64 17.51
N TRP A 341 -16.49 -3.38 17.28
CA TRP A 341 -16.01 -2.79 16.04
C TRP A 341 -16.24 -3.71 14.83
N TYR A 342 -15.96 -5.01 14.99
CA TYR A 342 -16.12 -6.01 13.94
C TYR A 342 -17.57 -6.07 13.45
N GLN A 343 -18.53 -6.20 14.37
CA GLN A 343 -19.98 -6.27 14.05
C GLN A 343 -20.47 -4.96 13.40
N ALA A 344 -20.02 -3.81 13.88
CA ALA A 344 -20.37 -2.52 13.31
C ALA A 344 -19.85 -2.37 11.87
N THR A 345 -18.61 -2.79 11.61
CA THR A 345 -17.98 -2.73 10.29
C THR A 345 -18.63 -3.74 9.33
N LEU A 346 -18.88 -4.97 9.79
CA LEU A 346 -19.57 -6.00 9.02
C LEU A 346 -20.95 -5.53 8.55
N ALA A 347 -21.75 -4.95 9.46
CA ALA A 347 -23.08 -4.45 9.13
C ALA A 347 -23.07 -3.32 8.08
N GLN A 348 -22.01 -2.47 8.07
CA GLN A 348 -21.82 -1.46 7.03
C GLN A 348 -21.44 -2.07 5.68
N LEU A 349 -20.60 -3.10 5.66
CA LEU A 349 -20.17 -3.75 4.42
C LEU A 349 -21.29 -4.60 3.79
N GLN A 350 -22.12 -5.27 4.59
CA GLN A 350 -23.26 -6.08 4.13
C GLN A 350 -24.28 -5.29 3.30
N GLN A 351 -24.33 -3.97 3.41
CA GLN A 351 -25.21 -3.12 2.61
C GLN A 351 -24.89 -3.14 1.11
N TYR A 352 -23.72 -3.61 0.74
CA TYR A 352 -23.21 -3.67 -0.64
C TYR A 352 -23.20 -5.09 -1.22
N GLU A 353 -23.65 -6.06 -0.46
CA GLU A 353 -23.78 -7.45 -0.88
C GLU A 353 -24.96 -7.63 -1.86
N GLY A 354 -24.73 -8.33 -3.01
CA GLY A 354 -25.83 -8.59 -3.96
C GLY A 354 -25.45 -8.55 -5.43
#